data_82a25fb76a18d1ab91028f888338e065
#
_entry.id   82a25fb76a18d1ab91028f888338e065
#
_cell.length_a   1.000
_cell.length_b   1.000
_cell.length_c   1.000
_cell.angle_alpha   90.00
_cell.angle_beta   90.00
_cell.angle_gamma   90.00
#
_symmetry.space_group_name_H-M   'P 1'
#
loop_
_entity.id
_entity.type
_entity.pdbx_description
1 polymer ?
#
loop_
_entity_poly.entity_id
_entity_poly.type
_entity_poly.pdbx_seq_one_letter_code
_entity_poly.pdbx_strand_id
1 'polypeptide(L)'
;MSEQLKTLPIQEIYPNPFQPRLEFSDDELTELSQSIAENGLIQPIIVRKSDIIGYELIAGERRLRACKRLGMTEIPAVVKEITDQDSR
;
A
#
# COMPACT_ATOMS: atom_id res chain seq x y z
N MET A 1 -6.56 -19.42 -3.57
CA MET A 1 -5.44 -18.48 -3.56
C MET A 1 -5.53 -17.57 -4.75
N SER A 2 -5.78 -16.34 -4.51
CA SER A 2 -5.82 -15.37 -5.58
C SER A 2 -4.96 -14.18 -5.25
N GLU A 3 -4.03 -13.92 -6.12
CA GLU A 3 -3.25 -12.70 -6.06
C GLU A 3 -3.38 -12.03 -7.41
N GLN A 4 -3.82 -10.79 -7.40
CA GLN A 4 -4.03 -10.06 -8.63
C GLN A 4 -3.31 -8.74 -8.53
N LEU A 5 -2.52 -8.44 -9.55
CA LEU A 5 -1.90 -7.12 -9.64
C LEU A 5 -2.90 -6.16 -10.27
N LYS A 6 -3.24 -5.13 -9.53
CA LYS A 6 -4.18 -4.12 -9.99
C LYS A 6 -3.67 -2.74 -9.64
N THR A 7 -4.12 -1.76 -10.40
CA THR A 7 -3.88 -0.37 -10.06
C THR A 7 -5.10 0.12 -9.30
N LEU A 8 -4.87 0.57 -8.07
CA LEU A 8 -5.95 0.95 -7.17
C LEU A 8 -5.89 2.43 -6.83
N PRO A 9 -7.05 3.06 -6.61
CA PRO A 9 -7.06 4.43 -6.10
C PRO A 9 -6.47 4.46 -4.69
N ILE A 10 -5.54 5.38 -4.48
CA ILE A 10 -4.90 5.49 -3.17
C ILE A 10 -5.91 5.78 -2.08
N GLN A 11 -6.96 6.52 -2.41
CA GLN A 11 -7.99 6.89 -1.44
C GLN A 11 -8.71 5.69 -0.84
N GLU A 12 -8.71 4.55 -1.54
CA GLU A 12 -9.41 3.37 -1.08
C GLU A 12 -8.53 2.42 -0.30
N ILE A 13 -7.28 2.77 -0.10
CA ILE A 13 -6.32 1.94 0.63
C ILE A 13 -6.12 2.53 2.02
N TYR A 14 -6.37 1.72 3.03
CA TYR A 14 -6.30 2.13 4.42
C TYR A 14 -5.21 1.36 5.15
N PRO A 15 -4.42 2.03 5.98
CA PRO A 15 -3.42 1.31 6.78
C PRO A 15 -4.10 0.40 7.78
N ASN A 16 -3.40 -0.67 8.15
CA ASN A 16 -3.91 -1.60 9.14
C ASN A 16 -3.94 -0.91 10.51
N PRO A 17 -5.12 -0.78 11.14
CA PRO A 17 -5.20 -0.07 12.42
C PRO A 17 -4.57 -0.83 13.58
N PHE A 18 -4.28 -2.11 13.39
CA PHE A 18 -3.72 -2.94 14.45
C PHE A 18 -2.21 -3.06 14.38
N GLN A 19 -1.59 -2.47 13.38
CA GLN A 19 -0.13 -2.49 13.31
C GLN A 19 0.46 -1.55 14.35
N PRO A 20 1.62 -1.91 14.92
CA PRO A 20 2.32 -0.99 15.79
C PRO A 20 2.63 0.28 15.03
N ARG A 21 2.74 1.37 15.74
CA ARG A 21 3.05 2.64 15.13
C ARG A 21 4.37 2.53 14.39
N LEU A 22 4.33 2.82 13.10
CA LEU A 22 5.52 2.84 12.26
C LEU A 22 5.93 4.29 12.05
N GLU A 23 7.10 4.61 12.52
CA GLU A 23 7.64 5.94 12.33
C GLU A 23 8.68 5.91 11.24
N PHE A 24 8.49 6.76 10.25
CA PHE A 24 9.44 6.90 9.16
C PHE A 24 9.99 8.31 9.18
N SER A 25 11.29 8.46 9.06
CA SER A 25 11.86 9.78 9.01
C SER A 25 11.46 10.48 7.72
N ASP A 26 11.36 11.80 7.78
CA ASP A 26 11.07 12.58 6.60
C ASP A 26 12.12 12.37 5.52
N ASP A 27 13.38 12.25 5.92
CA ASP A 27 14.46 12.05 4.97
C ASP A 27 14.30 10.75 4.20
N GLU A 28 13.93 9.68 4.89
CA GLU A 28 13.70 8.40 4.24
C GLU A 28 12.53 8.47 3.26
N LEU A 29 11.45 9.11 3.66
CA LEU A 29 10.30 9.24 2.78
C LEU A 29 10.61 10.13 1.59
N THR A 30 11.38 11.18 1.80
CA THR A 30 11.77 12.07 0.71
C THR A 30 12.64 11.33 -0.30
N GLU A 31 13.60 10.55 0.17
CA GLU A 31 14.45 9.77 -0.73
C GLU A 31 13.64 8.77 -1.52
N LEU A 32 12.72 8.07 -0.84
CA LEU A 32 11.88 7.10 -1.52
C LEU A 32 10.97 7.78 -2.53
N SER A 33 10.40 8.91 -2.16
CA SER A 33 9.54 9.67 -3.07
C SER A 33 10.30 10.09 -4.33
N GLN A 34 11.52 10.56 -4.16
CA GLN A 34 12.34 10.96 -5.30
C GLN A 34 12.65 9.78 -6.19
N SER A 35 12.98 8.64 -5.59
CA SER A 35 13.26 7.44 -6.36
C SER A 35 12.04 7.00 -7.17
N ILE A 36 10.86 7.06 -6.57
CA ILE A 36 9.64 6.70 -7.26
C ILE A 36 9.35 7.68 -8.39
N ALA A 37 9.57 8.96 -8.15
CA ALA A 37 9.34 9.98 -9.17
C ALA A 37 10.26 9.79 -10.37
N GLU A 38 11.49 9.35 -10.13
CA GLU A 38 12.47 9.19 -11.21
C GLU A 38 12.31 7.86 -11.95
N ASN A 39 12.02 6.79 -11.22
CA ASN A 39 12.07 5.44 -11.76
C ASN A 39 10.72 4.74 -11.79
N GLY A 40 9.71 5.35 -11.21
CA GLY A 40 8.42 4.71 -11.05
C GLY A 40 8.42 3.78 -9.86
N LEU A 41 7.24 3.28 -9.52
CA LEU A 41 7.09 2.34 -8.42
C LEU A 41 7.38 0.94 -8.94
N ILE A 42 8.53 0.40 -8.57
CA ILE A 42 8.98 -0.88 -9.09
C ILE A 42 8.26 -2.04 -8.42
N GLN A 43 8.03 -1.93 -7.11
CA GLN A 43 7.38 -2.99 -6.36
C GLN A 43 6.01 -2.53 -5.91
N PRO A 44 4.96 -3.32 -6.19
CA PRO A 44 3.62 -2.95 -5.74
C PRO A 44 3.48 -3.13 -4.23
N ILE A 45 2.53 -2.42 -3.66
CA ILE A 45 2.13 -2.67 -2.27
C ILE A 45 1.26 -3.93 -2.24
N ILE A 46 1.05 -4.46 -1.05
CA ILE A 46 0.22 -5.64 -0.87
C ILE A 46 -0.97 -5.24 -0.03
N VAL A 47 -2.16 -5.53 -0.54
CA VAL A 47 -3.40 -5.20 0.14
C VAL A 47 -4.32 -6.41 0.14
N ARG A 48 -5.33 -6.37 1.00
CA ARG A 48 -6.42 -7.34 0.92
C ARG A 48 -7.73 -6.58 0.82
N LYS A 49 -8.68 -7.18 0.12
CA LYS A 49 -9.99 -6.56 -0.01
C LYS A 49 -10.74 -6.68 1.30
N SER A 50 -11.30 -5.58 1.76
CA SER A 50 -12.09 -5.54 2.97
C SER A 50 -13.55 -5.29 2.60
N ASP A 51 -14.45 -5.94 3.31
CA ASP A 51 -15.88 -5.70 3.08
C ASP A 51 -16.36 -4.41 3.71
N ILE A 52 -15.52 -3.81 4.52
CA ILE A 52 -15.93 -2.63 5.30
C ILE A 52 -15.28 -1.36 4.77
N ILE A 53 -13.99 -1.40 4.46
CA ILE A 53 -13.23 -0.19 4.20
C ILE A 53 -12.53 -0.15 2.84
N GLY A 54 -12.92 -0.98 1.91
CA GLY A 54 -12.24 -1.02 0.62
C GLY A 54 -11.05 -1.95 0.65
N TYR A 55 -9.84 -1.43 0.72
CA TYR A 55 -8.63 -2.26 0.73
C TYR A 55 -7.81 -1.96 1.98
N GLU A 56 -7.36 -3.02 2.63
CA GLU A 56 -6.53 -2.91 3.80
C GLU A 56 -5.08 -3.20 3.43
N LEU A 57 -4.18 -2.32 3.82
CA LEU A 57 -2.76 -2.47 3.51
C LEU A 57 -2.15 -3.58 4.35
N ILE A 58 -1.50 -4.54 3.67
CA ILE A 58 -0.80 -5.62 4.34
C ILE A 58 0.69 -5.30 4.43
N ALA A 59 1.27 -4.81 3.35
CA ALA A 59 2.69 -4.47 3.30
C ALA A 59 2.92 -3.34 2.33
N GLY A 60 3.95 -2.54 2.58
CA GLY A 60 4.33 -1.45 1.71
C GLY A 60 3.90 -0.09 2.22
N GLU A 61 3.81 0.07 3.53
CA GLU A 61 3.38 1.34 4.13
C GLU A 61 4.25 2.51 3.66
N ARG A 62 5.55 2.32 3.59
CA ARG A 62 6.46 3.39 3.17
C ARG A 62 6.21 3.79 1.72
N ARG A 63 5.96 2.80 0.87
CA ARG A 63 5.66 3.07 -0.52
C ARG A 63 4.35 3.82 -0.67
N LEU A 64 3.34 3.41 0.10
CA LEU A 64 2.07 4.10 0.06
C LEU A 64 2.22 5.55 0.50
N ARG A 65 2.95 5.80 1.58
CA ARG A 65 3.16 7.16 2.06
C ARG A 65 3.94 7.99 1.06
N ALA A 66 4.96 7.41 0.43
CA ALA A 66 5.74 8.12 -0.57
C ALA A 66 4.88 8.50 -1.77
N CYS A 67 4.03 7.58 -2.21
CA CYS A 67 3.15 7.87 -3.34
C CYS A 67 2.13 8.97 -3.00
N LYS A 68 1.62 8.95 -1.79
CA LYS A 68 0.74 10.03 -1.34
C LYS A 68 1.45 11.37 -1.33
N ARG A 69 2.70 11.37 -0.88
CA ARG A 69 3.50 12.58 -0.83
C ARG A 69 3.74 13.15 -2.22
N LEU A 70 3.84 12.28 -3.22
CA LEU A 70 4.01 12.70 -4.61
C LEU A 70 2.72 13.17 -5.26
N GLY A 71 1.60 13.03 -4.58
CA GLY A 71 0.32 13.42 -5.16
C GLY A 71 -0.23 12.43 -6.15
N MET A 72 0.22 11.19 -6.10
CA MET A 72 -0.30 10.16 -6.99
C MET A 72 -1.73 9.80 -6.61
N THR A 73 -2.54 9.54 -7.60
CA THR A 73 -3.93 9.17 -7.37
C THR A 73 -4.15 7.67 -7.36
N GLU A 74 -3.25 6.93 -7.99
CA GLU A 74 -3.35 5.50 -8.11
C GLU A 74 -2.01 4.86 -7.82
N ILE A 75 -2.04 3.60 -7.40
CA ILE A 75 -0.83 2.88 -7.04
C ILE A 75 -0.99 1.41 -7.45
N PRO A 76 0.04 0.80 -8.00
CA PRO A 76 -0.03 -0.64 -8.28
C PRO A 76 -0.01 -1.41 -6.97
N ALA A 77 -0.85 -2.42 -6.90
CA ALA A 77 -1.01 -3.21 -5.69
C ALA A 77 -1.32 -4.65 -6.03
N VAL A 78 -0.79 -5.55 -5.22
CA VAL A 78 -1.17 -6.95 -5.28
C VAL A 78 -2.33 -7.14 -4.32
N VAL A 79 -3.47 -7.55 -4.84
CA VAL A 79 -4.67 -7.77 -4.04
C VAL A 79 -4.73 -9.25 -3.68
N LYS A 80 -4.67 -9.53 -2.40
CA LYS A 80 -4.79 -10.88 -1.90
C LYS A 80 -6.19 -11.11 -1.38
N GLU A 81 -6.75 -12.26 -1.70
CA GLU A 81 -8.00 -12.69 -1.12
C GLU A 81 -7.69 -13.55 0.08
N ILE A 82 -8.04 -13.05 1.25
CA ILE A 82 -7.83 -13.79 2.49
C ILE A 82 -9.20 -14.02 3.09
N THR A 83 -9.60 -15.27 3.18
CA THR A 83 -10.85 -15.62 3.81
C THR A 83 -10.64 -15.74 5.31
N ASP A 84 -11.74 -15.80 6.06
CA ASP A 84 -11.64 -15.99 7.50
C ASP A 84 -10.89 -17.26 7.87
N GLN A 85 -11.02 -18.28 7.04
CA GLN A 85 -10.32 -19.53 7.28
C GLN A 85 -8.82 -19.38 7.10
N ASP A 86 -8.42 -18.58 6.14
CA ASP A 86 -7.01 -18.39 5.85
C ASP A 86 -6.34 -17.44 6.82
N SER A 87 -7.11 -16.62 7.49
CA SER A 87 -6.57 -15.58 8.35
C SER A 87 -6.24 -16.07 9.75
N ARG A 88 -6.44 -17.32 10.01
CA ARG A 88 -6.15 -17.88 11.33
C ARG A 88 -4.68 -18.07 11.56
#